data_bd3ca1eb9238f19de4cc7329fa42e0bc
#
_entry.id   bd3ca1eb9238f19de4cc7329fa42e0bc
#
_cell.length_a   1.000
_cell.length_b   1.000
_cell.length_c   1.000
_cell.angle_alpha   90.00
_cell.angle_beta   90.00
_cell.angle_gamma   90.00
#
_symmetry.space_group_name_H-M   'P 1'
#
loop_
_entity.id
_entity.type
_entity.pdbx_description
1 polymer ?
#
loop_
_entity_poly.entity_id
_entity_poly.type
_entity_poly.pdbx_seq_one_letter_code
_entity_poly.pdbx_strand_id
1 'polypeptide(L)'
;MNDVNTCEIILWSEQAAKTMKPLFYICIIATIVHVLFWIQLVAFPTVPRWSMQWLYAYLTTDLLLLVRFFLLYIYRWWPICVPRLFHTIICYGEAIFDNYLNLLQSYILLTLNICRYLQIAHNHNVYSSNRRTIMLVHFLIYFLPLFSHIIAVKFGWTILQNPPGDVCDLLPISFAIKIIFLLLSYFIPVSLTLVFLSLSLNYVRNTDGIRTQQIVDARQKYHRQLVIQSSVFYSLWILLWSPHILVFPFYYKNSTIGTIAQKLNYISITLDPIIIAALDVRFLQGWRLTGGYLKKYVKRRQSIRVPVMLSVNSFDQAIEINDENK
;
A
#
# COMPACT_ATOMS: atom_id res chain seq x y z
N MET A 1 -39.79 -23.20 -9.41
CA MET A 1 -38.65 -23.84 -8.71
C MET A 1 -37.72 -24.53 -9.71
N ASN A 2 -37.29 -23.86 -10.76
CA ASN A 2 -36.47 -24.48 -11.83
C ASN A 2 -35.50 -23.42 -12.38
N ASP A 3 -34.38 -23.10 -11.65
CA ASP A 3 -33.30 -22.33 -12.25
C ASP A 3 -32.03 -22.29 -11.38
N VAL A 4 -31.85 -23.30 -10.51
CA VAL A 4 -30.68 -23.35 -9.59
C VAL A 4 -29.39 -23.80 -10.33
N ASN A 5 -29.49 -24.30 -11.57
CA ASN A 5 -28.36 -24.90 -12.30
C ASN A 5 -27.94 -24.12 -13.57
N THR A 6 -28.37 -22.90 -13.75
CA THR A 6 -27.83 -22.08 -14.84
C THR A 6 -26.44 -21.60 -14.48
N CYS A 7 -25.46 -22.15 -15.17
CA CYS A 7 -24.06 -21.83 -15.06
C CYS A 7 -23.74 -20.58 -15.87
N GLU A 8 -23.13 -19.59 -15.24
CA GLU A 8 -22.66 -18.38 -15.91
C GLU A 8 -21.15 -18.46 -16.11
N ILE A 9 -20.69 -18.23 -17.35
CA ILE A 9 -19.27 -18.11 -17.67
C ILE A 9 -18.90 -16.64 -17.51
N ILE A 10 -17.98 -16.39 -16.58
CA ILE A 10 -17.53 -15.03 -16.25
C ILE A 10 -16.21 -14.79 -16.94
N LEU A 11 -16.24 -14.14 -18.09
CA LEU A 11 -15.05 -13.69 -18.81
C LEU A 11 -15.03 -12.17 -18.89
N TRP A 12 -13.84 -11.59 -18.95
CA TRP A 12 -13.69 -10.17 -19.23
C TRP A 12 -14.33 -9.81 -20.56
N SER A 13 -15.13 -8.74 -20.59
CA SER A 13 -15.50 -8.10 -21.86
C SER A 13 -14.24 -7.58 -22.56
N GLU A 14 -14.27 -7.48 -23.89
CA GLU A 14 -13.12 -6.99 -24.66
C GLU A 14 -12.66 -5.59 -24.19
N GLN A 15 -13.61 -4.72 -23.86
CA GLN A 15 -13.34 -3.38 -23.38
C GLN A 15 -12.71 -3.40 -21.97
N ALA A 16 -13.26 -4.20 -21.06
CA ALA A 16 -12.71 -4.36 -19.71
C ALA A 16 -11.30 -4.98 -19.76
N ALA A 17 -11.07 -5.99 -20.60
CA ALA A 17 -9.75 -6.60 -20.79
C ALA A 17 -8.69 -5.59 -21.26
N LYS A 18 -9.03 -4.72 -22.22
CA LYS A 18 -8.14 -3.64 -22.69
C LYS A 18 -7.78 -2.65 -21.56
N THR A 19 -8.74 -2.37 -20.68
CA THR A 19 -8.57 -1.46 -19.55
C THR A 19 -7.74 -2.10 -18.41
N MET A 20 -8.01 -3.38 -18.11
CA MET A 20 -7.40 -4.10 -17.00
C MET A 20 -5.97 -4.57 -17.29
N LYS A 21 -5.61 -4.79 -18.56
CA LYS A 21 -4.27 -5.25 -18.95
C LYS A 21 -3.15 -4.28 -18.52
N PRO A 22 -3.20 -2.95 -18.76
CA PRO A 22 -2.20 -2.02 -18.24
C PRO A 22 -2.15 -2.00 -16.71
N LEU A 23 -3.31 -2.11 -16.05
CA LEU A 23 -3.41 -2.14 -14.59
C LEU A 23 -2.73 -3.39 -14.02
N PHE A 24 -2.84 -4.53 -14.68
CA PHE A 24 -2.16 -5.77 -14.33
C PHE A 24 -0.63 -5.60 -14.27
N TYR A 25 -0.03 -4.92 -15.26
CA TYR A 25 1.40 -4.63 -15.26
C TYR A 25 1.81 -3.69 -14.10
N ILE A 26 1.01 -2.67 -13.81
CA ILE A 26 1.23 -1.78 -12.66
C ILE A 26 1.20 -2.60 -11.36
N CYS A 27 0.23 -3.50 -11.20
CA CYS A 27 0.12 -4.37 -10.02
C CYS A 27 1.30 -5.35 -9.87
N ILE A 28 1.86 -5.88 -10.99
CA ILE A 28 3.08 -6.69 -10.93
C ILE A 28 4.25 -5.86 -10.39
N ILE A 29 4.47 -4.65 -10.93
CA ILE A 29 5.52 -3.76 -10.46
C ILE A 29 5.31 -3.41 -8.98
N ALA A 30 4.09 -3.07 -8.58
CA ALA A 30 3.72 -2.80 -7.19
C ALA A 30 4.08 -3.98 -6.28
N THR A 31 3.72 -5.20 -6.68
CA THR A 31 4.02 -6.42 -5.91
C THR A 31 5.52 -6.62 -5.73
N ILE A 32 6.32 -6.44 -6.79
CA ILE A 32 7.78 -6.55 -6.70
C ILE A 32 8.34 -5.53 -5.71
N VAL A 33 7.91 -4.27 -5.80
CA VAL A 33 8.34 -3.20 -4.90
C VAL A 33 7.97 -3.51 -3.44
N HIS A 34 6.72 -3.93 -3.18
CA HIS A 34 6.28 -4.34 -1.86
C HIS A 34 7.09 -5.52 -1.30
N VAL A 35 7.30 -6.57 -2.10
CA VAL A 35 8.08 -7.75 -1.68
C VAL A 35 9.51 -7.35 -1.31
N LEU A 36 10.17 -6.52 -2.12
CA LEU A 36 11.52 -6.01 -1.83
C LEU A 36 11.55 -5.21 -0.53
N PHE A 37 10.55 -4.34 -0.31
CA PHE A 37 10.43 -3.55 0.91
C PHE A 37 10.23 -4.45 2.15
N TRP A 38 9.33 -5.44 2.08
CA TRP A 38 9.08 -6.36 3.17
C TRP A 38 10.26 -7.27 3.49
N ILE A 39 10.98 -7.76 2.46
CA ILE A 39 12.24 -8.54 2.65
C ILE A 39 13.25 -7.68 3.41
N GLN A 40 13.44 -6.42 3.00
CA GLN A 40 14.35 -5.52 3.68
C GLN A 40 13.95 -5.30 5.15
N LEU A 41 12.67 -5.10 5.41
CA LEU A 41 12.14 -4.85 6.74
C LEU A 41 12.33 -6.05 7.68
N VAL A 42 12.21 -7.26 7.16
CA VAL A 42 12.47 -8.50 7.91
C VAL A 42 13.96 -8.72 8.13
N ALA A 43 14.78 -8.47 7.10
CA ALA A 43 16.23 -8.69 7.14
C ALA A 43 16.96 -7.70 8.08
N PHE A 44 16.43 -6.49 8.26
CA PHE A 44 17.05 -5.43 9.06
C PHE A 44 16.11 -4.90 10.15
N PRO A 45 15.94 -5.60 11.28
CA PRO A 45 15.01 -5.21 12.35
C PRO A 45 15.54 -4.06 13.21
N THR A 46 16.15 -3.04 12.59
CA THR A 46 16.71 -1.87 13.29
C THR A 46 15.64 -0.91 13.83
N VAL A 47 14.39 -1.08 13.41
CA VAL A 47 13.28 -0.21 13.76
C VAL A 47 12.39 -0.87 14.82
N PRO A 48 12.08 -0.19 15.94
CA PRO A 48 11.14 -0.71 16.92
C PRO A 48 9.78 -1.00 16.28
N ARG A 49 9.39 -2.27 16.19
CA ARG A 49 8.17 -2.72 15.50
C ARG A 49 6.90 -2.04 16.03
N TRP A 50 6.83 -1.76 17.30
CA TRP A 50 5.67 -1.15 17.95
C TRP A 50 5.38 0.29 17.50
N SER A 51 6.41 1.09 17.25
CA SER A 51 6.23 2.49 16.82
C SER A 51 5.78 2.63 15.36
N MET A 52 5.80 1.55 14.60
CA MET A 52 5.50 1.50 13.17
C MET A 52 4.23 0.70 12.83
N GLN A 53 3.46 0.27 13.84
CA GLN A 53 2.31 -0.62 13.61
C GLN A 53 1.29 -0.06 12.61
N TRP A 54 1.01 1.25 12.64
CA TRP A 54 0.09 1.89 11.71
C TRP A 54 0.63 1.95 10.28
N LEU A 55 1.94 2.11 10.14
CA LEU A 55 2.60 2.05 8.84
C LEU A 55 2.54 0.63 8.26
N TYR A 56 2.77 -0.38 9.11
CA TYR A 56 2.62 -1.77 8.69
C TYR A 56 1.18 -2.11 8.34
N ALA A 57 0.21 -1.63 9.12
CA ALA A 57 -1.21 -1.78 8.81
C ALA A 57 -1.56 -1.18 7.44
N TYR A 58 -1.05 0.02 7.14
CA TYR A 58 -1.23 0.69 5.86
C TYR A 58 -0.67 -0.14 4.69
N LEU A 59 0.62 -0.52 4.76
CA LEU A 59 1.28 -1.32 3.72
C LEU A 59 0.68 -2.73 3.56
N THR A 60 0.16 -3.30 4.64
CA THR A 60 -0.59 -4.58 4.57
C THR A 60 -1.90 -4.39 3.83
N THR A 61 -2.59 -3.24 4.01
CA THR A 61 -3.81 -2.92 3.27
C THR A 61 -3.53 -2.77 1.78
N ASP A 62 -2.39 -2.16 1.40
CA ASP A 62 -1.91 -2.11 0.01
C ASP A 62 -1.71 -3.51 -0.58
N LEU A 63 -1.04 -4.39 0.15
CA LEU A 63 -0.88 -5.79 -0.28
C LEU A 63 -2.21 -6.51 -0.45
N LEU A 64 -3.18 -6.28 0.43
CA LEU A 64 -4.52 -6.87 0.31
C LEU A 64 -5.25 -6.36 -0.93
N LEU A 65 -5.09 -5.08 -1.30
CA LEU A 65 -5.62 -4.53 -2.55
C LEU A 65 -4.99 -5.19 -3.78
N LEU A 66 -3.67 -5.42 -3.77
CA LEU A 66 -2.98 -6.12 -4.85
C LEU A 66 -3.42 -7.59 -4.96
N VAL A 67 -3.49 -8.31 -3.84
CA VAL A 67 -3.96 -9.70 -3.79
C VAL A 67 -5.38 -9.81 -4.32
N ARG A 68 -6.28 -8.91 -3.86
CA ARG A 68 -7.65 -8.83 -4.36
C ARG A 68 -7.68 -8.65 -5.88
N PHE A 69 -6.88 -7.70 -6.42
CA PHE A 69 -6.82 -7.45 -7.86
C PHE A 69 -6.39 -8.70 -8.63
N PHE A 70 -5.32 -9.38 -8.20
CA PHE A 70 -4.85 -10.60 -8.88
C PHE A 70 -5.86 -11.73 -8.82
N LEU A 71 -6.52 -11.94 -7.68
CA LEU A 71 -7.56 -12.97 -7.54
C LEU A 71 -8.68 -12.74 -8.52
N LEU A 72 -9.17 -11.49 -8.65
CA LEU A 72 -10.23 -11.12 -9.57
C LEU A 72 -9.79 -11.21 -11.03
N TYR A 73 -8.57 -10.78 -11.34
CA TYR A 73 -8.02 -10.82 -12.68
C TYR A 73 -7.92 -12.28 -13.17
N ILE A 74 -7.34 -13.17 -12.35
CA ILE A 74 -7.17 -14.60 -12.66
C ILE A 74 -8.53 -15.30 -12.75
N TYR A 75 -9.44 -15.02 -11.80
CA TYR A 75 -10.77 -15.62 -11.78
C TYR A 75 -11.57 -15.37 -13.06
N ARG A 76 -11.46 -14.18 -13.64
CA ARG A 76 -12.15 -13.80 -14.89
C ARG A 76 -11.35 -14.09 -16.16
N TRP A 77 -10.11 -14.55 -16.03
CA TRP A 77 -9.29 -14.95 -17.18
C TRP A 77 -9.62 -16.36 -17.66
N TRP A 78 -10.07 -17.22 -16.76
CA TRP A 78 -10.41 -18.60 -17.08
C TRP A 78 -11.91 -18.78 -17.25
N PRO A 79 -12.37 -19.53 -18.29
CA PRO A 79 -13.77 -19.80 -18.54
C PRO A 79 -14.30 -20.82 -17.52
N ILE A 80 -14.42 -20.41 -16.27
CA ILE A 80 -14.97 -21.23 -15.19
C ILE A 80 -16.49 -21.04 -15.17
N CYS A 81 -17.20 -22.14 -15.21
CA CYS A 81 -18.63 -22.16 -15.03
C CYS A 81 -18.98 -22.06 -13.55
N VAL A 82 -19.69 -21.02 -13.16
CA VAL A 82 -20.03 -20.74 -11.76
C VAL A 82 -21.55 -20.69 -11.56
N PRO A 83 -22.08 -21.34 -10.52
CA PRO A 83 -23.49 -21.19 -10.16
C PRO A 83 -23.84 -19.73 -9.88
N ARG A 84 -24.98 -19.27 -10.33
CA ARG A 84 -25.42 -17.86 -10.22
C ARG A 84 -25.37 -17.33 -8.77
N LEU A 85 -25.76 -18.14 -7.80
CA LEU A 85 -25.68 -17.74 -6.38
C LEU A 85 -24.22 -17.44 -5.95
N PHE A 86 -23.30 -18.33 -6.34
CA PHE A 86 -21.88 -18.18 -5.99
C PHE A 86 -21.25 -16.97 -6.69
N HIS A 87 -21.61 -16.72 -7.96
CA HIS A 87 -21.24 -15.51 -8.68
C HIS A 87 -21.69 -14.25 -7.96
N THR A 88 -22.94 -14.20 -7.48
CA THR A 88 -23.47 -13.06 -6.73
C THR A 88 -22.68 -12.83 -5.44
N ILE A 89 -22.34 -13.89 -4.70
CA ILE A 89 -21.52 -13.80 -3.46
C ILE A 89 -20.12 -13.23 -3.75
N ILE A 90 -19.46 -13.74 -4.80
CA ILE A 90 -18.13 -13.22 -5.20
C ILE A 90 -18.24 -11.75 -5.60
N CYS A 91 -19.28 -11.37 -6.33
CA CYS A 91 -19.49 -10.00 -6.79
C CYS A 91 -19.70 -9.03 -5.60
N TYR A 92 -20.52 -9.42 -4.60
CA TYR A 92 -20.63 -8.64 -3.35
C TYR A 92 -19.28 -8.55 -2.61
N GLY A 93 -18.57 -9.67 -2.50
CA GLY A 93 -17.24 -9.69 -1.90
C GLY A 93 -16.28 -8.74 -2.61
N GLU A 94 -16.22 -8.80 -3.94
CA GLU A 94 -15.39 -7.92 -4.77
C GLU A 94 -15.68 -6.44 -4.50
N ALA A 95 -16.94 -6.05 -4.55
CA ALA A 95 -17.38 -4.67 -4.43
C ALA A 95 -17.21 -4.13 -2.99
N ILE A 96 -17.55 -4.94 -1.96
CA ILE A 96 -17.38 -4.55 -0.55
C ILE A 96 -15.90 -4.41 -0.21
N PHE A 97 -15.05 -5.39 -0.58
CA PHE A 97 -13.64 -5.36 -0.24
C PHE A 97 -12.90 -4.17 -0.89
N ASP A 98 -13.26 -3.80 -2.13
CA ASP A 98 -12.65 -2.64 -2.78
C ASP A 98 -12.90 -1.35 -2.00
N ASN A 99 -14.17 -1.08 -1.74
CA ASN A 99 -14.56 0.12 -1.04
C ASN A 99 -14.06 0.13 0.42
N TYR A 100 -14.11 -1.03 1.09
CA TYR A 100 -13.63 -1.19 2.46
C TYR A 100 -12.13 -0.95 2.59
N LEU A 101 -11.29 -1.57 1.74
CA LEU A 101 -9.84 -1.42 1.83
C LEU A 101 -9.38 0.01 1.52
N ASN A 102 -9.99 0.66 0.53
CA ASN A 102 -9.72 2.06 0.23
C ASN A 102 -10.13 3.00 1.37
N LEU A 103 -11.29 2.75 2.00
CA LEU A 103 -11.72 3.49 3.18
C LEU A 103 -10.79 3.26 4.37
N LEU A 104 -10.39 2.02 4.60
CA LEU A 104 -9.49 1.62 5.67
C LEU A 104 -8.14 2.35 5.60
N GLN A 105 -7.56 2.51 4.40
CA GLN A 105 -6.32 3.28 4.19
C GLN A 105 -6.41 4.70 4.73
N SER A 106 -7.50 5.41 4.43
CA SER A 106 -7.69 6.80 4.85
C SER A 106 -7.76 6.92 6.39
N TYR A 107 -8.43 5.99 7.07
CA TYR A 107 -8.53 5.97 8.53
C TYR A 107 -7.23 5.53 9.22
N ILE A 108 -6.48 4.62 8.63
CA ILE A 108 -5.14 4.24 9.13
C ILE A 108 -4.20 5.44 9.05
N LEU A 109 -4.19 6.18 7.93
CA LEU A 109 -3.36 7.38 7.77
C LEU A 109 -3.76 8.50 8.73
N LEU A 110 -5.07 8.72 8.95
CA LEU A 110 -5.55 9.64 9.96
C LEU A 110 -5.01 9.27 11.35
N THR A 111 -5.14 8.01 11.74
CA THR A 111 -4.67 7.53 13.05
C THR A 111 -3.16 7.63 13.19
N LEU A 112 -2.41 7.33 12.13
CA LEU A 112 -0.95 7.52 12.10
C LEU A 112 -0.59 8.98 12.40
N ASN A 113 -1.29 9.95 11.78
CA ASN A 113 -1.02 11.37 11.99
C ASN A 113 -1.45 11.86 13.39
N ILE A 114 -2.56 11.36 13.93
CA ILE A 114 -2.96 11.61 15.33
C ILE A 114 -1.88 11.09 16.30
N CYS A 115 -1.43 9.85 16.14
CA CYS A 115 -0.39 9.27 16.99
C CYS A 115 0.93 10.06 16.91
N ARG A 116 1.32 10.51 15.71
CA ARG A 116 2.49 11.37 15.51
C ARG A 116 2.34 12.72 16.20
N TYR A 117 1.20 13.37 16.05
CA TYR A 117 0.91 14.63 16.76
C TYR A 117 1.04 14.48 18.27
N LEU A 118 0.44 13.44 18.85
CA LEU A 118 0.52 13.17 20.30
C LEU A 118 1.97 12.91 20.76
N GLN A 119 2.77 12.21 19.96
CA GLN A 119 4.19 12.01 20.26
C GLN A 119 5.00 13.30 20.24
N ILE A 120 4.71 14.18 19.27
CA ILE A 120 5.46 15.43 19.07
C ILE A 120 5.04 16.48 20.09
N ALA A 121 3.72 16.75 20.21
CA ALA A 121 3.19 17.83 21.03
C ALA A 121 3.19 17.52 22.52
N HIS A 122 2.83 16.31 22.90
CA HIS A 122 2.68 15.91 24.31
C HIS A 122 3.82 15.06 24.85
N ASN A 123 4.83 14.79 24.02
CA ASN A 123 5.95 13.89 24.38
C ASN A 123 5.48 12.53 24.95
N HIS A 124 4.28 12.14 24.61
CA HIS A 124 3.64 10.95 25.14
C HIS A 124 3.86 9.77 24.20
N ASN A 125 4.54 8.74 24.73
CA ASN A 125 4.68 7.52 23.95
C ASN A 125 3.35 6.75 23.95
N VAL A 126 2.48 7.08 22.98
CA VAL A 126 1.16 6.48 22.83
C VAL A 126 1.20 4.96 22.80
N TYR A 127 2.26 4.39 22.22
CA TYR A 127 2.42 2.94 22.06
C TYR A 127 2.77 2.20 23.36
N SER A 128 3.35 2.89 24.34
CA SER A 128 3.72 2.29 25.64
C SER A 128 2.66 2.51 26.72
N SER A 129 1.81 3.54 26.57
CA SER A 129 0.97 4.03 27.67
C SER A 129 -0.26 3.18 27.94
N ASN A 130 -0.97 2.71 26.92
CA ASN A 130 -2.19 1.92 27.13
C ASN A 130 -2.48 0.94 25.98
N ARG A 131 -2.04 -0.30 26.15
CA ARG A 131 -2.27 -1.37 25.16
C ARG A 131 -3.77 -1.61 24.86
N ARG A 132 -4.64 -1.46 25.87
CA ARG A 132 -6.10 -1.66 25.68
C ARG A 132 -6.69 -0.59 24.77
N THR A 133 -6.30 0.68 24.96
CA THR A 133 -6.77 1.78 24.10
C THR A 133 -6.33 1.58 22.64
N ILE A 134 -5.08 1.18 22.42
CA ILE A 134 -4.59 0.90 21.06
C ILE A 134 -5.36 -0.25 20.42
N MET A 135 -5.60 -1.35 21.16
CA MET A 135 -6.40 -2.48 20.65
C MET A 135 -7.83 -2.05 20.32
N LEU A 136 -8.47 -1.22 21.15
CA LEU A 136 -9.80 -0.68 20.89
C LEU A 136 -9.81 0.20 19.61
N VAL A 137 -8.80 1.06 19.44
CA VAL A 137 -8.66 1.91 18.25
C VAL A 137 -8.48 1.04 16.99
N HIS A 138 -7.64 0.01 17.05
CA HIS A 138 -7.51 -0.95 15.93
C HIS A 138 -8.86 -1.62 15.63
N PHE A 139 -9.54 -2.13 16.64
CA PHE A 139 -10.85 -2.74 16.46
C PHE A 139 -11.83 -1.77 15.77
N LEU A 140 -11.94 -0.54 16.26
CA LEU A 140 -12.84 0.46 15.66
C LEU A 140 -12.49 0.79 14.21
N ILE A 141 -11.20 0.96 13.90
CA ILE A 141 -10.75 1.29 12.54
C ILE A 141 -11.02 0.16 11.55
N TYR A 142 -10.85 -1.08 11.96
CA TYR A 142 -11.11 -2.23 11.06
C TYR A 142 -12.60 -2.56 10.96
N PHE A 143 -13.33 -2.54 12.06
CA PHE A 143 -14.71 -3.00 12.06
C PHE A 143 -15.73 -1.94 11.65
N LEU A 144 -15.53 -0.67 12.02
CA LEU A 144 -16.50 0.37 11.74
C LEU A 144 -16.73 0.59 10.23
N PRO A 145 -15.69 0.69 9.39
CA PRO A 145 -15.88 0.79 7.93
C PRO A 145 -16.55 -0.45 7.31
N LEU A 146 -16.14 -1.64 7.74
CA LEU A 146 -16.75 -2.87 7.23
C LEU A 146 -18.24 -2.94 7.58
N PHE A 147 -18.57 -2.64 8.84
CA PHE A 147 -19.94 -2.65 9.32
C PHE A 147 -20.82 -1.62 8.61
N SER A 148 -20.27 -0.43 8.31
CA SER A 148 -20.97 0.59 7.55
C SER A 148 -21.37 0.14 6.14
N HIS A 149 -20.49 -0.60 5.44
CA HIS A 149 -20.80 -1.15 4.12
C HIS A 149 -21.86 -2.27 4.19
N ILE A 150 -21.77 -3.16 5.18
CA ILE A 150 -22.76 -4.22 5.38
C ILE A 150 -24.15 -3.61 5.68
N ILE A 151 -24.20 -2.59 6.53
CA ILE A 151 -25.44 -1.85 6.84
C ILE A 151 -25.99 -1.21 5.58
N ALA A 152 -25.16 -0.53 4.79
CA ALA A 152 -25.58 0.15 3.56
C ALA A 152 -26.22 -0.82 2.55
N VAL A 153 -25.66 -2.01 2.40
CA VAL A 153 -26.23 -3.08 1.57
C VAL A 153 -27.54 -3.59 2.15
N LYS A 154 -27.59 -3.87 3.49
CA LYS A 154 -28.77 -4.41 4.15
C LYS A 154 -29.97 -3.47 4.10
N PHE A 155 -29.75 -2.17 4.24
CA PHE A 155 -30.82 -1.16 4.18
C PHE A 155 -31.13 -0.69 2.74
N GLY A 156 -30.49 -1.30 1.73
CA GLY A 156 -30.72 -0.94 0.35
C GLY A 156 -30.25 0.47 -0.01
N TRP A 157 -29.28 1.05 0.70
CA TRP A 157 -28.68 2.34 0.36
C TRP A 157 -27.73 2.25 -0.82
N THR A 158 -27.25 1.02 -1.11
CA THR A 158 -26.39 0.72 -2.25
C THR A 158 -26.97 -0.44 -3.07
N ILE A 159 -26.80 -0.37 -4.38
CA ILE A 159 -27.16 -1.42 -5.32
C ILE A 159 -25.88 -2.05 -5.86
N LEU A 160 -25.85 -3.38 -5.91
CA LEU A 160 -24.81 -4.11 -6.60
C LEU A 160 -24.95 -3.93 -8.11
N GLN A 161 -23.96 -3.33 -8.73
CA GLN A 161 -23.81 -3.36 -10.18
C GLN A 161 -22.92 -4.53 -10.59
N ASN A 162 -23.47 -5.37 -11.44
CA ASN A 162 -22.77 -6.52 -12.01
C ASN A 162 -22.94 -6.51 -13.55
N PRO A 163 -22.24 -5.60 -14.24
CA PRO A 163 -22.28 -5.63 -15.71
C PRO A 163 -21.59 -6.91 -16.21
N PRO A 164 -22.12 -7.57 -17.23
CA PRO A 164 -21.53 -8.80 -17.75
C PRO A 164 -20.11 -8.55 -18.26
N GLY A 165 -19.16 -9.31 -17.72
CA GLY A 165 -17.74 -9.23 -18.09
C GLY A 165 -16.99 -8.01 -17.57
N ASP A 166 -17.52 -7.35 -16.55
CA ASP A 166 -16.90 -6.18 -15.91
C ASP A 166 -16.71 -6.37 -14.40
N VAL A 167 -16.10 -5.39 -13.76
CA VAL A 167 -15.88 -5.36 -12.31
C VAL A 167 -17.19 -5.11 -11.59
N CYS A 168 -17.46 -5.88 -10.54
CA CYS A 168 -18.61 -5.66 -9.68
C CYS A 168 -18.38 -4.42 -8.78
N ASP A 169 -19.41 -3.60 -8.60
CA ASP A 169 -19.33 -2.40 -7.79
C ASP A 169 -20.61 -2.12 -6.97
N LEU A 170 -20.46 -1.40 -5.86
CA LEU A 170 -21.59 -0.94 -5.06
C LEU A 170 -21.85 0.54 -5.33
N LEU A 171 -22.97 0.82 -5.97
CA LEU A 171 -23.37 2.20 -6.25
C LEU A 171 -24.42 2.69 -5.26
N PRO A 172 -24.21 3.86 -4.62
CA PRO A 172 -25.23 4.51 -3.80
C PRO A 172 -26.45 4.90 -4.63
N ILE A 173 -27.66 4.61 -4.13
CA ILE A 173 -28.94 4.81 -4.82
C ILE A 173 -29.25 6.29 -5.04
N SER A 174 -29.03 7.11 -4.02
CA SER A 174 -29.41 8.52 -4.05
C SER A 174 -28.21 9.43 -4.00
N PHE A 175 -28.36 10.66 -4.51
CA PHE A 175 -27.31 11.68 -4.44
C PHE A 175 -26.93 12.02 -2.98
N ALA A 176 -27.93 12.07 -2.07
CA ALA A 176 -27.68 12.32 -0.65
C ALA A 176 -26.76 11.24 -0.05
N ILE A 177 -26.99 9.97 -0.36
CA ILE A 177 -26.16 8.86 0.11
C ILE A 177 -24.75 8.96 -0.49
N LYS A 178 -24.61 9.34 -1.78
CA LYS A 178 -23.28 9.59 -2.39
C LYS A 178 -22.49 10.63 -1.62
N ILE A 179 -23.14 11.74 -1.26
CA ILE A 179 -22.48 12.81 -0.47
C ILE A 179 -22.11 12.33 0.92
N ILE A 180 -22.98 11.58 1.60
CA ILE A 180 -22.67 11.03 2.94
C ILE A 180 -21.47 10.09 2.86
N PHE A 181 -21.44 9.18 1.89
CA PHE A 181 -20.28 8.30 1.69
C PHE A 181 -19.02 9.08 1.39
N LEU A 182 -19.07 10.08 0.53
CA LEU A 182 -17.93 10.94 0.19
C LEU A 182 -17.42 11.74 1.41
N LEU A 183 -18.34 12.26 2.23
CA LEU A 183 -17.98 12.94 3.48
C LEU A 183 -17.25 12.00 4.43
N LEU A 184 -17.79 10.80 4.66
CA LEU A 184 -17.22 9.82 5.58
C LEU A 184 -15.92 9.20 5.05
N SER A 185 -15.84 8.89 3.75
CA SER A 185 -14.68 8.19 3.18
C SER A 185 -13.51 9.11 2.86
N TYR A 186 -13.78 10.37 2.54
CA TYR A 186 -12.77 11.30 2.05
C TYR A 186 -12.66 12.58 2.86
N PHE A 187 -13.71 13.41 2.90
CA PHE A 187 -13.59 14.76 3.46
C PHE A 187 -13.24 14.77 4.94
N ILE A 188 -13.88 13.94 5.76
CA ILE A 188 -13.62 13.90 7.21
C ILE A 188 -12.19 13.39 7.48
N PRO A 189 -11.75 12.21 7.02
CA PRO A 189 -10.39 11.74 7.32
C PRO A 189 -9.30 12.63 6.73
N VAL A 190 -9.48 13.18 5.52
CA VAL A 190 -8.50 14.07 4.90
C VAL A 190 -8.40 15.39 5.66
N SER A 191 -9.54 16.05 5.97
CA SER A 191 -9.55 17.32 6.70
C SER A 191 -8.94 17.17 8.09
N LEU A 192 -9.30 16.12 8.83
CA LEU A 192 -8.72 15.85 10.15
C LEU A 192 -7.21 15.59 10.06
N THR A 193 -6.76 14.84 9.05
CA THR A 193 -5.32 14.59 8.85
C THR A 193 -4.58 15.89 8.56
N LEU A 194 -5.11 16.77 7.71
CA LEU A 194 -4.52 18.08 7.44
C LEU A 194 -4.46 18.96 8.68
N VAL A 195 -5.51 18.94 9.52
CA VAL A 195 -5.51 19.65 10.80
C VAL A 195 -4.38 19.14 11.71
N PHE A 196 -4.26 17.82 11.92
CA PHE A 196 -3.20 17.27 12.77
C PHE A 196 -1.79 17.50 12.21
N LEU A 197 -1.60 17.45 10.89
CA LEU A 197 -0.35 17.83 10.25
C LEU A 197 -0.01 19.31 10.48
N SER A 198 -0.99 20.20 10.31
CA SER A 198 -0.81 21.63 10.53
C SER A 198 -0.49 21.95 11.99
N LEU A 199 -1.17 21.30 12.94
CA LEU A 199 -0.88 21.42 14.37
C LEU A 199 0.53 20.92 14.69
N SER A 200 0.97 19.80 14.10
CA SER A 200 2.33 19.26 14.26
C SER A 200 3.39 20.21 13.73
N LEU A 201 3.17 20.79 12.54
CA LEU A 201 4.07 21.79 11.93
C LEU A 201 4.17 23.06 12.79
N ASN A 202 3.02 23.56 13.24
CA ASN A 202 2.97 24.77 14.07
C ASN A 202 3.69 24.55 15.41
N TYR A 203 3.47 23.40 16.04
CA TYR A 203 4.16 23.05 17.28
C TYR A 203 5.69 23.01 17.09
N VAL A 204 6.18 22.35 16.03
CA VAL A 204 7.63 22.27 15.75
C VAL A 204 8.20 23.66 15.48
N ARG A 205 7.52 24.52 14.71
CA ARG A 205 7.97 25.89 14.40
C ARG A 205 8.06 26.77 15.66
N ASN A 206 7.04 26.71 16.52
CA ASN A 206 7.01 27.54 17.73
C ASN A 206 8.00 27.10 18.81
N THR A 207 8.44 25.85 18.78
CA THR A 207 9.39 25.30 19.78
C THR A 207 10.84 25.61 19.39
N ASP A 208 11.12 25.96 18.13
CA ASP A 208 12.48 26.30 17.63
C ASP A 208 13.11 27.51 18.34
N GLY A 209 12.32 28.39 18.99
CA GLY A 209 12.80 29.63 19.62
C GLY A 209 13.20 29.55 21.09
N ILE A 210 12.99 28.45 21.81
CA ILE A 210 12.94 28.51 23.29
C ILE A 210 14.02 27.68 24.01
N ARG A 211 14.81 26.79 23.38
CA ARG A 211 15.66 25.82 24.11
C ARG A 211 17.10 25.68 23.61
N THR A 212 18.04 25.95 24.51
CA THR A 212 19.51 25.98 24.35
C THR A 212 20.23 24.73 24.87
N GLN A 213 19.86 23.50 24.47
CA GLN A 213 20.67 22.34 24.87
C GLN A 213 20.79 21.31 23.73
N GLN A 214 22.00 20.81 23.45
CA GLN A 214 22.36 19.92 22.35
C GLN A 214 21.51 18.65 22.22
N ILE A 215 21.04 18.06 23.31
CA ILE A 215 20.19 16.86 23.31
C ILE A 215 18.77 17.21 22.82
N VAL A 216 18.30 18.42 23.14
CA VAL A 216 17.02 18.94 22.68
C VAL A 216 17.05 19.17 21.18
N ASP A 217 18.15 19.70 20.65
CA ASP A 217 18.34 19.98 19.23
C ASP A 217 18.28 18.71 18.36
N ALA A 218 18.91 17.62 18.79
CA ALA A 218 18.87 16.34 18.05
C ALA A 218 17.45 15.77 17.97
N ARG A 219 16.70 15.83 19.09
CA ARG A 219 15.31 15.36 19.14
C ARG A 219 14.39 16.23 18.30
N GLN A 220 14.55 17.53 18.36
CA GLN A 220 13.78 18.51 17.61
C GLN A 220 14.02 18.37 16.10
N LYS A 221 15.28 18.20 15.69
CA LYS A 221 15.64 17.89 14.31
C LYS A 221 14.95 16.61 13.82
N TYR A 222 14.89 15.57 14.65
CA TYR A 222 14.18 14.35 14.34
C TYR A 222 12.67 14.59 14.18
N HIS A 223 12.02 15.33 15.09
CA HIS A 223 10.59 15.65 15.00
C HIS A 223 10.26 16.47 13.74
N ARG A 224 11.07 17.49 13.46
CA ARG A 224 10.92 18.31 12.24
C ARG A 224 11.01 17.47 10.97
N GLN A 225 12.01 16.59 10.90
CA GLN A 225 12.15 15.69 9.77
C GLN A 225 10.94 14.75 9.64
N LEU A 226 10.45 14.18 10.74
CA LEU A 226 9.29 13.31 10.75
C LEU A 226 8.02 14.01 10.24
N VAL A 227 7.79 15.27 10.62
CA VAL A 227 6.64 16.07 10.17
C VAL A 227 6.75 16.39 8.68
N ILE A 228 7.92 16.82 8.20
CA ILE A 228 8.15 17.09 6.78
C ILE A 228 7.91 15.81 5.95
N GLN A 229 8.45 14.68 6.38
CA GLN A 229 8.22 13.39 5.74
C GLN A 229 6.74 13.02 5.64
N SER A 230 6.00 13.19 6.75
CA SER A 230 4.56 12.93 6.78
C SER A 230 3.81 13.85 5.82
N SER A 231 4.18 15.12 5.78
CA SER A 231 3.54 16.11 4.90
C SER A 231 3.76 15.79 3.43
N VAL A 232 5.01 15.44 3.04
CA VAL A 232 5.33 15.05 1.65
C VAL A 232 4.60 13.78 1.27
N PHE A 233 4.66 12.74 2.12
CA PHE A 233 3.96 11.47 1.87
C PHE A 233 2.46 11.69 1.68
N TYR A 234 1.84 12.42 2.62
CA TYR A 234 0.40 12.64 2.58
C TYR A 234 -0.04 13.52 1.41
N SER A 235 0.75 14.51 1.02
CA SER A 235 0.47 15.34 -0.17
C SER A 235 0.48 14.50 -1.45
N LEU A 236 1.47 13.61 -1.62
CA LEU A 236 1.55 12.71 -2.75
C LEU A 236 0.41 11.69 -2.75
N TRP A 237 0.08 11.15 -1.57
CA TRP A 237 -1.05 10.24 -1.41
C TRP A 237 -2.38 10.90 -1.79
N ILE A 238 -2.66 12.12 -1.31
CA ILE A 238 -3.86 12.87 -1.70
C ILE A 238 -3.89 13.04 -3.22
N LEU A 239 -2.79 13.48 -3.83
CA LEU A 239 -2.74 13.76 -5.27
C LEU A 239 -3.06 12.54 -6.11
N LEU A 240 -2.58 11.36 -5.71
CA LEU A 240 -2.72 10.12 -6.49
C LEU A 240 -4.00 9.35 -6.14
N TRP A 241 -4.41 9.34 -4.87
CA TRP A 241 -5.54 8.57 -4.38
C TRP A 241 -6.88 9.31 -4.50
N SER A 242 -6.91 10.65 -4.29
CA SER A 242 -8.15 11.43 -4.32
C SER A 242 -8.95 11.29 -5.62
N PRO A 243 -8.33 11.27 -6.83
CA PRO A 243 -9.09 11.10 -8.06
C PRO A 243 -9.93 9.82 -8.05
N HIS A 244 -9.41 8.74 -7.47
CA HIS A 244 -10.13 7.48 -7.36
C HIS A 244 -11.42 7.64 -6.53
N ILE A 245 -11.34 8.16 -5.33
CA ILE A 245 -12.49 8.29 -4.43
C ILE A 245 -13.49 9.36 -4.90
N LEU A 246 -13.02 10.45 -5.47
CA LEU A 246 -13.86 11.54 -5.95
C LEU A 246 -14.62 11.19 -7.24
N VAL A 247 -14.01 10.38 -8.10
CA VAL A 247 -14.59 10.07 -9.43
C VAL A 247 -15.62 8.94 -9.35
N PHE A 248 -15.34 7.87 -8.58
CA PHE A 248 -16.18 6.67 -8.58
C PHE A 248 -17.65 6.86 -8.17
N PRO A 249 -18.01 7.72 -7.22
CA PRO A 249 -19.42 7.92 -6.90
C PRO A 249 -20.24 8.52 -8.05
N PHE A 250 -19.57 9.16 -9.02
CA PHE A 250 -20.22 9.93 -10.09
C PHE A 250 -20.02 9.34 -11.49
N TYR A 251 -18.96 8.57 -11.71
CA TYR A 251 -18.61 8.03 -13.02
C TYR A 251 -18.39 6.51 -12.95
N TYR A 252 -18.78 5.82 -14.00
CA TYR A 252 -18.52 4.38 -14.11
C TYR A 252 -17.02 4.09 -14.23
N LYS A 253 -16.59 2.96 -13.66
CA LYS A 253 -15.18 2.49 -13.71
C LYS A 253 -14.64 2.41 -15.13
N ASN A 254 -15.46 2.06 -16.11
CA ASN A 254 -15.09 1.94 -17.52
C ASN A 254 -15.09 3.25 -18.31
N SER A 255 -15.46 4.37 -17.69
CA SER A 255 -15.23 5.67 -18.30
C SER A 255 -13.73 5.96 -18.40
N THR A 256 -13.32 6.79 -19.37
CA THR A 256 -11.91 7.20 -19.50
C THR A 256 -11.39 7.82 -18.19
N ILE A 257 -12.21 8.65 -17.56
CA ILE A 257 -11.87 9.30 -16.28
C ILE A 257 -11.75 8.27 -15.16
N GLY A 258 -12.69 7.33 -15.03
CA GLY A 258 -12.66 6.23 -14.06
C GLY A 258 -11.39 5.36 -14.21
N THR A 259 -11.05 5.02 -15.45
CA THR A 259 -9.83 4.25 -15.76
C THR A 259 -8.55 4.97 -15.34
N ILE A 260 -8.46 6.29 -15.61
CA ILE A 260 -7.30 7.09 -15.20
C ILE A 260 -7.22 7.15 -13.66
N ALA A 261 -8.34 7.41 -13.00
CA ALA A 261 -8.41 7.48 -11.55
C ALA A 261 -8.00 6.15 -10.88
N GLN A 262 -8.43 5.03 -11.44
CA GLN A 262 -8.02 3.70 -10.96
C GLN A 262 -6.52 3.45 -11.16
N LYS A 263 -5.95 3.81 -12.32
CA LYS A 263 -4.51 3.70 -12.54
C LYS A 263 -3.71 4.54 -11.55
N LEU A 264 -4.14 5.77 -11.27
CA LEU A 264 -3.49 6.65 -10.28
C LEU A 264 -3.50 6.04 -8.89
N ASN A 265 -4.60 5.39 -8.47
CA ASN A 265 -4.66 4.68 -7.21
C ASN A 265 -3.61 3.55 -7.14
N TYR A 266 -3.51 2.69 -8.15
CA TYR A 266 -2.51 1.60 -8.15
C TYR A 266 -1.07 2.10 -8.33
N ILE A 267 -0.85 3.25 -8.97
CA ILE A 267 0.44 3.94 -9.00
C ILE A 267 0.79 4.44 -7.58
N SER A 268 -0.19 4.97 -6.81
CA SER A 268 0.02 5.33 -5.41
C SER A 268 0.51 4.13 -4.61
N ILE A 269 -0.20 2.99 -4.68
CA ILE A 269 0.17 1.74 -4.02
C ILE A 269 1.61 1.31 -4.41
N THR A 270 2.00 1.51 -5.67
CA THR A 270 3.38 1.19 -6.13
C THR A 270 4.43 2.11 -5.50
N LEU A 271 4.11 3.40 -5.35
CA LEU A 271 5.04 4.41 -4.86
C LEU A 271 5.13 4.45 -3.33
N ASP A 272 4.10 4.02 -2.61
CA ASP A 272 4.02 4.12 -1.15
C ASP A 272 5.24 3.50 -0.43
N PRO A 273 5.68 2.25 -0.70
CA PRO A 273 6.87 1.70 -0.07
C PRO A 273 8.15 2.47 -0.45
N ILE A 274 8.23 2.98 -1.68
CA ILE A 274 9.40 3.74 -2.16
C ILE A 274 9.49 5.07 -1.42
N ILE A 275 8.37 5.80 -1.32
CA ILE A 275 8.31 7.10 -0.64
C ILE A 275 8.62 6.92 0.84
N ILE A 276 8.05 5.91 1.49
CA ILE A 276 8.32 5.58 2.89
C ILE A 276 9.81 5.26 3.09
N ALA A 277 10.38 4.42 2.23
CA ALA A 277 11.80 4.06 2.30
C ALA A 277 12.72 5.26 2.04
N ALA A 278 12.37 6.15 1.11
CA ALA A 278 13.16 7.33 0.77
C ALA A 278 13.11 8.43 1.84
N LEU A 279 11.96 8.59 2.49
CA LEU A 279 11.75 9.64 3.46
C LEU A 279 12.22 9.26 4.87
N ASP A 280 12.18 8.00 5.27
CA ASP A 280 12.59 7.56 6.60
C ASP A 280 14.08 7.17 6.63
N VAL A 281 14.89 7.99 7.34
CA VAL A 281 16.35 7.79 7.45
C VAL A 281 16.73 6.39 7.94
N ARG A 282 15.89 5.76 8.76
CA ARG A 282 16.14 4.41 9.29
C ARG A 282 16.12 3.37 8.17
N PHE A 283 15.19 3.50 7.23
CA PHE A 283 15.14 2.65 6.03
C PHE A 283 16.29 2.96 5.08
N LEU A 284 16.64 4.24 4.88
CA LEU A 284 17.80 4.62 4.06
C LEU A 284 19.12 4.05 4.61
N GLN A 285 19.30 4.03 5.92
CA GLN A 285 20.47 3.39 6.55
C GLN A 285 20.47 1.89 6.29
N GLY A 286 19.31 1.22 6.41
CA GLY A 286 19.15 -0.19 6.05
C GLY A 286 19.56 -0.46 4.59
N TRP A 287 19.10 0.36 3.64
CA TRP A 287 19.47 0.25 2.22
C TRP A 287 20.98 0.40 1.98
N ARG A 288 21.63 1.38 2.64
CA ARG A 288 23.10 1.57 2.54
C ARG A 288 23.86 0.38 3.07
N LEU A 289 23.42 -0.22 4.18
CA LEU A 289 24.02 -1.42 4.73
C LEU A 289 23.86 -2.61 3.77
N THR A 290 22.65 -2.83 3.26
CA THR A 290 22.37 -3.90 2.29
C THR A 290 23.21 -3.75 1.04
N GLY A 291 23.29 -2.54 0.46
CA GLY A 291 24.14 -2.26 -0.70
C GLY A 291 25.63 -2.52 -0.41
N GLY A 292 26.09 -2.19 0.78
CA GLY A 292 27.45 -2.49 1.23
C GLY A 292 27.74 -4.00 1.32
N TYR A 293 26.80 -4.77 1.87
CA TYR A 293 26.92 -6.24 1.92
C TYR A 293 26.89 -6.87 0.53
N LEU A 294 25.98 -6.43 -0.34
CA LEU A 294 25.88 -6.92 -1.72
C LEU A 294 27.16 -6.66 -2.51
N LYS A 295 27.70 -5.44 -2.38
CA LYS A 295 28.98 -5.07 -3.02
C LYS A 295 30.14 -5.91 -2.52
N LYS A 296 30.23 -6.20 -1.21
CA LYS A 296 31.24 -7.10 -0.63
C LYS A 296 31.07 -8.55 -1.15
N TYR A 297 29.82 -9.01 -1.23
CA TYR A 297 29.52 -10.37 -1.71
C TYR A 297 29.89 -10.55 -3.17
N VAL A 298 29.53 -9.59 -4.04
CA VAL A 298 29.89 -9.61 -5.48
C VAL A 298 31.40 -9.57 -5.65
N LYS A 299 32.09 -8.68 -4.90
CA LYS A 299 33.55 -8.58 -4.94
C LYS A 299 34.22 -9.89 -4.49
N ARG A 300 33.69 -10.56 -3.47
CA ARG A 300 34.21 -11.85 -2.99
C ARG A 300 33.99 -12.96 -4.02
N ARG A 301 32.86 -12.98 -4.73
CA ARG A 301 32.61 -13.95 -5.82
C ARG A 301 33.51 -13.72 -7.03
N GLN A 302 33.80 -12.48 -7.38
CA GLN A 302 34.76 -12.15 -8.45
C GLN A 302 36.18 -12.54 -8.06
N SER A 303 36.59 -12.34 -6.82
CA SER A 303 37.91 -12.76 -6.30
C SER A 303 38.10 -14.27 -6.28
N ILE A 304 37.03 -15.04 -6.13
CA ILE A 304 37.13 -16.54 -6.17
C ILE A 304 37.18 -17.06 -7.62
N ARG A 305 36.69 -16.32 -8.61
CA ARG A 305 36.73 -16.73 -10.02
C ARG A 305 38.07 -16.48 -10.70
N VAL A 306 38.86 -15.52 -10.23
CA VAL A 306 40.17 -15.17 -10.84
C VAL A 306 41.26 -16.26 -10.63
N PRO A 307 41.37 -16.96 -9.48
CA PRO A 307 42.42 -17.99 -9.31
C PRO A 307 42.20 -19.24 -10.16
N VAL A 308 40.96 -19.58 -10.52
CA VAL A 308 40.69 -20.80 -11.29
C VAL A 308 41.12 -20.66 -12.76
N MET A 309 41.04 -19.47 -13.35
CA MET A 309 41.49 -19.26 -14.73
C MET A 309 43.03 -19.24 -14.86
N LEU A 310 43.74 -18.75 -13.84
CA LEU A 310 45.20 -18.73 -13.84
C LEU A 310 45.80 -20.13 -13.63
N SER A 311 45.09 -21.03 -12.95
CA SER A 311 45.50 -22.41 -12.72
C SER A 311 45.40 -23.29 -14.00
N VAL A 312 44.41 -23.02 -14.86
CA VAL A 312 44.22 -23.78 -16.10
C VAL A 312 45.31 -23.44 -17.13
N ASN A 313 45.65 -22.15 -17.28
CA ASN A 313 46.69 -21.73 -18.23
C ASN A 313 48.12 -22.18 -17.82
N SER A 314 48.39 -22.36 -16.52
CA SER A 314 49.69 -22.87 -16.07
C SER A 314 49.83 -24.39 -16.25
N PHE A 315 48.72 -25.13 -16.36
CA PHE A 315 48.73 -26.56 -16.61
C PHE A 315 48.98 -26.88 -18.09
N ASP A 316 48.45 -26.09 -19.01
CA ASP A 316 48.69 -26.24 -20.45
C ASP A 316 50.14 -25.92 -20.84
N GLN A 317 50.79 -24.93 -20.22
CA GLN A 317 52.22 -24.64 -20.43
C GLN A 317 53.16 -25.71 -19.89
N ALA A 318 52.77 -26.44 -18.84
CA ALA A 318 53.56 -27.54 -18.31
C ALA A 318 53.53 -28.82 -19.18
N ILE A 319 52.50 -28.97 -20.00
CA ILE A 319 52.34 -30.08 -20.93
C ILE A 319 53.21 -29.88 -22.23
N GLU A 320 53.27 -28.63 -22.73
CA GLU A 320 54.07 -28.28 -23.90
C GLU A 320 55.56 -28.39 -23.66
N ILE A 321 56.08 -28.14 -22.46
CA ILE A 321 57.52 -28.26 -22.14
C ILE A 321 57.98 -29.71 -22.05
N ASN A 322 57.12 -30.72 -21.86
CA ASN A 322 57.46 -32.11 -21.76
C ASN A 322 57.50 -32.84 -23.13
N ASP A 323 56.95 -32.30 -24.19
CA ASP A 323 56.96 -32.87 -25.53
C ASP A 323 58.17 -32.43 -26.37
N GLU A 324 58.91 -31.37 -25.99
CA GLU A 324 60.15 -30.96 -26.69
C GLU A 324 61.40 -31.71 -26.20
N ASN A 325 61.32 -32.57 -25.18
CA ASN A 325 62.46 -33.35 -24.66
C ASN A 325 62.36 -34.85 -24.94
N LYS A 326 61.61 -35.27 -25.96
CA LYS A 326 61.61 -36.59 -26.52
C LYS A 326 62.02 -36.53 -28.00
#